data_a55a3f64cb09ab6830a9c4ca0bfe514e
#
_entry.id   a55a3f64cb09ab6830a9c4ca0bfe514e
#
_cell.length_a   1.000
_cell.length_b   1.000
_cell.length_c   1.000
_cell.angle_alpha   90.00
_cell.angle_beta   90.00
_cell.angle_gamma   90.00
#
_symmetry.space_group_name_H-M   'P 1'
#
loop_
_entity.id
_entity.type
_entity.pdbx_description
1 polymer ?
#
loop_
_entity_poly.entity_id
_entity_poly.type
_entity_poly.pdbx_seq_one_letter_code
_entity_poly.pdbx_strand_id
1 'polypeptide(L)'
;MTKTHISEAGTDFQSIILNLQLYWAKQGAVILQPYDMEVGAGTFHPATTLRALGPDKVWRAAYVQPSRRPTDGRYGENPNRLQHYYQFQAIFKPSPADSQALYLGSLRAIGLDPDAHDIRFVEDDWESPTLGAWGLGWEVWCDGMEVSQFTYFQQVGGIECNPVPLELTYGLERLAMFIQGIDNVYDLDWDGVAAEDGGKCYGDIFHRAEVEFSGWNFEHAETDILLQHFKDAEAECGSLLGRDAPLALPAYDQCMKASHLFNLLDARGVISVTERASYIGRVRTLAKGCCEAWIGQAADSPKQEA
;
A
#
# COMPACT_ATOMS: atom_id res chain seq x y z
N MET A 1 27.41 -25.35 -17.74
CA MET A 1 26.72 -24.12 -17.29
C MET A 1 25.32 -24.17 -17.87
N THR A 2 24.38 -24.71 -17.10
CA THR A 2 22.96 -24.82 -17.49
C THR A 2 22.36 -23.43 -17.44
N LYS A 3 21.97 -22.89 -18.60
CA LYS A 3 21.13 -21.69 -18.65
C LYS A 3 19.82 -22.04 -17.98
N THR A 4 19.61 -21.52 -16.78
CA THR A 4 18.30 -21.53 -16.14
C THR A 4 17.40 -20.65 -17.04
N HIS A 5 16.60 -21.30 -17.87
CA HIS A 5 15.48 -20.65 -18.52
C HIS A 5 14.51 -20.23 -17.40
N ILE A 6 14.44 -18.94 -17.13
CA ILE A 6 13.24 -18.34 -16.54
C ILE A 6 12.24 -18.35 -17.70
N SER A 7 11.60 -19.48 -17.92
CA SER A 7 10.58 -19.67 -18.94
C SER A 7 9.27 -20.03 -18.25
N GLU A 8 8.25 -19.34 -18.66
CA GLU A 8 6.87 -19.34 -18.22
C GLU A 8 6.68 -18.61 -16.89
N ALA A 9 6.01 -17.47 -16.92
CA ALA A 9 5.63 -16.72 -15.75
C ALA A 9 4.79 -17.66 -14.87
N GLY A 10 5.34 -18.11 -13.75
CA GLY A 10 4.55 -18.85 -12.76
C GLY A 10 3.33 -18.02 -12.38
N THR A 11 2.19 -18.66 -12.30
CA THR A 11 0.89 -18.00 -11.96
C THR A 11 0.56 -18.10 -10.48
N ASP A 12 1.41 -18.78 -9.70
CA ASP A 12 1.32 -18.83 -8.24
C ASP A 12 1.57 -17.44 -7.63
N PHE A 13 1.09 -17.25 -6.40
CA PHE A 13 1.09 -15.93 -5.76
C PHE A 13 2.49 -15.33 -5.59
N GLN A 14 3.46 -16.15 -5.16
CA GLN A 14 4.83 -15.68 -4.98
C GLN A 14 5.52 -15.37 -6.32
N SER A 15 5.24 -16.14 -7.37
CA SER A 15 5.76 -15.88 -8.72
C SER A 15 5.22 -14.57 -9.30
N ILE A 16 3.94 -14.25 -9.08
CA ILE A 16 3.35 -12.95 -9.45
C ILE A 16 4.14 -11.81 -8.81
N ILE A 17 4.42 -11.89 -7.51
CA ILE A 17 5.22 -10.88 -6.79
C ILE A 17 6.62 -10.76 -7.39
N LEU A 18 7.33 -11.86 -7.55
CA LEU A 18 8.70 -11.87 -8.07
C LEU A 18 8.76 -11.32 -9.50
N ASN A 19 7.80 -11.66 -10.35
CA ASN A 19 7.73 -11.18 -11.72
C ASN A 19 7.45 -9.67 -11.79
N LEU A 20 6.57 -9.12 -10.94
CA LEU A 20 6.36 -7.68 -10.82
C LEU A 20 7.63 -6.97 -10.35
N GLN A 21 8.32 -7.50 -9.35
CA GLN A 21 9.59 -6.93 -8.88
C GLN A 21 10.64 -6.91 -10.00
N LEU A 22 10.81 -8.02 -10.73
CA LEU A 22 11.74 -8.11 -11.86
C LEU A 22 11.36 -7.17 -12.99
N TYR A 23 10.08 -7.06 -13.30
CA TYR A 23 9.59 -6.16 -14.32
C TYR A 23 9.93 -4.70 -13.98
N TRP A 24 9.54 -4.23 -12.80
CA TRP A 24 9.75 -2.86 -12.40
C TRP A 24 11.22 -2.53 -12.15
N ALA A 25 12.04 -3.48 -11.70
CA ALA A 25 13.49 -3.33 -11.65
C ALA A 25 14.08 -3.03 -13.05
N LYS A 26 13.61 -3.74 -14.09
CA LYS A 26 14.02 -3.48 -15.47
C LYS A 26 13.57 -2.11 -15.99
N GLN A 27 12.48 -1.55 -15.43
CA GLN A 27 12.03 -0.19 -15.72
C GLN A 27 12.78 0.87 -14.89
N GLY A 28 13.80 0.48 -14.13
CA GLY A 28 14.65 1.38 -13.35
C GLY A 28 14.10 1.74 -11.97
N ALA A 29 13.12 0.98 -11.46
CA ALA A 29 12.68 1.14 -10.09
C ALA A 29 13.65 0.46 -9.11
N VAL A 30 13.92 1.12 -7.98
CA VAL A 30 14.58 0.51 -6.82
C VAL A 30 13.56 -0.42 -6.15
N ILE A 31 13.89 -1.70 -6.01
CA ILE A 31 13.04 -2.64 -5.30
C ILE A 31 13.32 -2.53 -3.80
N LEU A 32 12.31 -2.08 -3.08
CA LEU A 32 12.35 -1.91 -1.63
C LEU A 32 11.66 -3.07 -0.93
N GLN A 33 11.98 -3.24 0.36
CA GLN A 33 11.25 -4.13 1.25
C GLN A 33 9.99 -3.44 1.78
N PRO A 34 9.01 -4.20 2.29
CA PRO A 34 7.83 -3.62 2.92
C PRO A 34 8.18 -2.64 4.03
N TYR A 35 7.36 -1.63 4.24
CA TYR A 35 7.40 -0.82 5.45
C TYR A 35 6.98 -1.68 6.64
N ASP A 36 7.78 -1.67 7.70
CA ASP A 36 7.62 -2.54 8.88
C ASP A 36 6.63 -1.98 9.92
N MET A 37 5.66 -1.21 9.44
CA MET A 37 4.60 -0.63 10.24
C MET A 37 3.23 -1.09 9.73
N GLU A 38 2.25 -1.17 10.64
CA GLU A 38 0.86 -1.42 10.24
C GLU A 38 0.30 -0.22 9.50
N VAL A 39 0.00 -0.41 8.22
CA VAL A 39 -0.57 0.61 7.34
C VAL A 39 -1.79 0.09 6.60
N GLY A 40 -2.73 0.99 6.27
CA GLY A 40 -3.96 0.63 5.57
C GLY A 40 -3.82 0.55 4.05
N ALA A 41 -2.69 0.99 3.50
CA ALA A 41 -2.40 0.93 2.07
C ALA A 41 -0.90 1.07 1.83
N GLY A 42 -0.43 0.60 0.67
CA GLY A 42 0.95 0.74 0.24
C GLY A 42 1.39 2.20 0.08
N THR A 43 0.48 3.09 -0.23
CA THR A 43 0.70 4.55 -0.31
C THR A 43 1.32 5.12 0.96
N PHE A 44 1.04 4.54 2.13
CA PHE A 44 1.58 5.01 3.41
C PHE A 44 3.06 4.70 3.62
N HIS A 45 3.67 3.88 2.79
CA HIS A 45 5.11 3.67 2.82
C HIS A 45 5.85 5.00 2.57
N PRO A 46 6.90 5.36 3.37
CA PRO A 46 7.65 6.60 3.18
C PRO A 46 8.22 6.79 1.78
N ALA A 47 8.52 5.68 1.06
CA ALA A 47 8.98 5.70 -0.32
C ALA A 47 7.95 6.31 -1.29
N THR A 48 6.67 6.25 -0.97
CA THR A 48 5.60 6.94 -1.70
C THR A 48 5.26 8.26 -1.03
N THR A 49 4.72 8.27 0.19
CA THR A 49 4.19 9.48 0.83
C THR A 49 5.21 10.60 0.92
N LEU A 50 6.38 10.35 1.49
CA LEU A 50 7.38 11.41 1.70
C LEU A 50 8.18 11.70 0.42
N ARG A 51 8.56 10.67 -0.33
CA ARG A 51 9.34 10.83 -1.56
C ARG A 51 8.53 11.44 -2.72
N ALA A 52 7.20 11.35 -2.71
CA ALA A 52 6.35 12.08 -3.64
C ALA A 52 6.60 13.60 -3.56
N LEU A 53 6.84 14.12 -2.36
CA LEU A 53 7.10 15.55 -2.12
C LEU A 53 8.54 15.97 -2.48
N GLY A 54 9.52 15.17 -2.15
CA GLY A 54 10.90 15.51 -2.39
C GLY A 54 11.89 14.74 -1.50
N PRO A 55 13.16 15.19 -1.44
CA PRO A 55 13.81 16.26 -2.22
C PRO A 55 14.13 15.83 -3.66
N ASP A 56 14.13 14.53 -3.95
CA ASP A 56 14.54 14.01 -5.25
C ASP A 56 13.56 14.46 -6.33
N LYS A 57 14.09 15.02 -7.42
CA LYS A 57 13.30 15.34 -8.62
C LYS A 57 13.00 14.10 -9.44
N VAL A 58 13.84 13.07 -9.35
CA VAL A 58 13.68 11.77 -9.97
C VAL A 58 13.70 10.71 -8.89
N TRP A 59 12.60 10.01 -8.74
CA TRP A 59 12.46 8.89 -7.81
C TRP A 59 11.66 7.78 -8.45
N ARG A 60 12.14 6.54 -8.35
CA ARG A 60 11.45 5.36 -8.86
C ARG A 60 11.64 4.23 -7.86
N ALA A 61 10.56 3.69 -7.34
CA ALA A 61 10.62 2.56 -6.42
C ALA A 61 9.44 1.63 -6.64
N ALA A 62 9.62 0.37 -6.29
CA ALA A 62 8.54 -0.61 -6.25
C ALA A 62 8.73 -1.55 -5.06
N TYR A 63 7.62 -1.98 -4.46
CA TYR A 63 7.62 -2.83 -3.27
C TYR A 63 6.27 -3.53 -3.08
N VAL A 64 6.27 -4.61 -2.34
CA VAL A 64 5.05 -5.23 -1.80
C VAL A 64 4.77 -4.61 -0.44
N GLN A 65 3.52 -4.27 -0.17
CA GLN A 65 3.11 -3.76 1.14
C GLN A 65 1.97 -4.58 1.71
N PRO A 66 2.20 -5.33 2.80
CA PRO A 66 1.13 -5.86 3.62
C PRO A 66 0.28 -4.70 4.15
N SER A 67 -1.01 -4.75 3.91
CA SER A 67 -1.95 -3.68 4.27
C SER A 67 -3.01 -4.20 5.22
N ARG A 68 -3.38 -3.42 6.21
CA ARG A 68 -4.37 -3.79 7.22
C ARG A 68 -5.55 -2.83 7.22
N ARG A 69 -6.74 -3.40 7.07
CA ARG A 69 -8.02 -2.68 7.15
C ARG A 69 -8.92 -3.38 8.17
N PRO A 70 -8.83 -3.05 9.45
CA PRO A 70 -9.54 -3.74 10.53
C PRO A 70 -11.05 -3.86 10.29
N THR A 71 -11.70 -2.85 9.70
CA THR A 71 -13.13 -2.84 9.39
C THR A 71 -13.54 -3.82 8.29
N ASP A 72 -12.59 -4.33 7.50
CA ASP A 72 -12.82 -5.28 6.41
C ASP A 72 -12.74 -6.74 6.86
N GLY A 73 -12.47 -7.02 8.12
CA GLY A 73 -12.50 -8.37 8.69
C GLY A 73 -13.84 -9.07 8.45
N ARG A 74 -13.79 -10.37 8.13
CA ARG A 74 -14.97 -11.23 7.91
C ARG A 74 -14.75 -12.64 8.44
N TYR A 75 -13.90 -12.81 9.43
CA TYR A 75 -13.61 -14.08 10.11
C TYR A 75 -13.19 -15.21 9.17
N GLY A 76 -12.60 -14.88 8.01
CA GLY A 76 -12.24 -15.86 6.99
C GLY A 76 -13.43 -16.43 6.20
N GLU A 77 -14.64 -15.90 6.38
CA GLU A 77 -15.87 -16.41 5.75
C GLU A 77 -16.17 -15.77 4.39
N ASN A 78 -15.53 -14.63 4.06
CA ASN A 78 -15.75 -13.95 2.79
C ASN A 78 -14.62 -14.26 1.81
N PRO A 79 -14.93 -14.72 0.58
CA PRO A 79 -13.93 -15.13 -0.40
C PRO A 79 -13.11 -13.98 -1.00
N ASN A 80 -13.55 -12.72 -0.85
CA ASN A 80 -12.99 -11.57 -1.57
C ASN A 80 -12.61 -10.40 -0.67
N ARG A 81 -12.95 -10.45 0.64
CA ARG A 81 -12.69 -9.35 1.58
C ARG A 81 -11.88 -9.84 2.76
N LEU A 82 -10.73 -9.19 2.96
CA LEU A 82 -9.74 -9.51 3.99
C LEU A 82 -9.40 -8.26 4.79
N GLN A 83 -9.14 -8.44 6.10
CA GLN A 83 -8.60 -7.35 6.92
C GLN A 83 -7.08 -7.18 6.71
N HIS A 84 -6.38 -8.20 6.19
CA HIS A 84 -4.97 -8.19 5.84
C HIS A 84 -4.80 -8.72 4.41
N TYR A 85 -4.16 -7.94 3.55
CA TYR A 85 -3.94 -8.29 2.14
C TYR A 85 -2.67 -7.60 1.64
N TYR A 86 -2.22 -7.96 0.43
CA TYR A 86 -1.00 -7.46 -0.15
C TYR A 86 -1.30 -6.50 -1.30
N GLN A 87 -0.67 -5.34 -1.26
CA GLN A 87 -0.59 -4.44 -2.40
C GLN A 87 0.82 -4.45 -2.97
N PHE A 88 0.94 -4.53 -4.30
CA PHE A 88 2.18 -4.18 -4.95
C PHE A 88 2.11 -2.71 -5.38
N GLN A 89 3.13 -1.94 -5.03
CA GLN A 89 3.22 -0.51 -5.32
C GLN A 89 4.39 -0.23 -6.26
N ALA A 90 4.16 0.68 -7.22
CA ALA A 90 5.23 1.28 -8.00
C ALA A 90 5.02 2.80 -8.02
N ILE A 91 6.04 3.57 -7.64
CA ILE A 91 6.04 5.04 -7.62
C ILE A 91 7.08 5.58 -8.60
N PHE A 92 6.66 6.50 -9.44
CA PHE A 92 7.50 7.15 -10.44
C PHE A 92 7.37 8.68 -10.34
N LYS A 93 8.45 9.36 -10.11
CA LYS A 93 8.56 10.81 -10.09
C LYS A 93 9.70 11.26 -11.00
N PRO A 94 9.46 12.10 -12.03
CA PRO A 94 8.13 12.49 -12.50
C PRO A 94 7.34 11.30 -13.08
N SER A 95 6.03 11.49 -13.25
CA SER A 95 5.17 10.49 -13.91
C SER A 95 5.65 10.25 -15.36
N PRO A 96 5.81 8.98 -15.78
CA PRO A 96 6.19 8.66 -17.17
C PRO A 96 5.06 8.97 -18.13
N ALA A 97 5.41 9.44 -19.34
CA ALA A 97 4.42 9.77 -20.38
C ALA A 97 3.72 8.51 -20.95
N ASP A 98 4.38 7.35 -20.88
CA ASP A 98 3.92 6.05 -21.37
C ASP A 98 3.40 5.13 -20.25
N SER A 99 2.90 5.71 -19.17
CA SER A 99 2.47 5.00 -17.95
C SER A 99 1.51 3.85 -18.20
N GLN A 100 0.53 4.01 -19.09
CA GLN A 100 -0.41 2.94 -19.44
C GLN A 100 0.29 1.78 -20.16
N ALA A 101 1.20 2.06 -21.08
CA ALA A 101 1.96 1.02 -21.78
C ALA A 101 2.88 0.26 -20.81
N LEU A 102 3.54 0.95 -19.90
CA LEU A 102 4.33 0.34 -18.82
C LEU A 102 3.48 -0.57 -17.95
N TYR A 103 2.30 -0.10 -17.54
CA TYR A 103 1.38 -0.90 -16.74
C TYR A 103 0.92 -2.16 -17.49
N LEU A 104 0.44 -2.03 -18.74
CA LEU A 104 0.03 -3.18 -19.56
C LEU A 104 1.17 -4.16 -19.78
N GLY A 105 2.41 -3.66 -19.91
CA GLY A 105 3.62 -4.50 -19.94
C GLY A 105 3.83 -5.28 -18.64
N SER A 106 3.50 -4.70 -17.49
CA SER A 106 3.60 -5.40 -16.20
C SER A 106 2.57 -6.53 -16.07
N LEU A 107 1.36 -6.35 -16.61
CA LEU A 107 0.35 -7.41 -16.64
C LEU A 107 0.83 -8.61 -17.47
N ARG A 108 1.42 -8.36 -18.65
CA ARG A 108 2.02 -9.43 -19.45
C ARG A 108 3.15 -10.17 -18.72
N ALA A 109 3.93 -9.43 -17.91
CA ALA A 109 5.02 -10.02 -17.14
C ALA A 109 4.55 -11.02 -16.05
N ILE A 110 3.31 -10.91 -15.61
CA ILE A 110 2.70 -11.82 -14.62
C ILE A 110 1.77 -12.86 -15.25
N GLY A 111 1.78 -12.97 -16.59
CA GLY A 111 0.99 -13.99 -17.31
C GLY A 111 -0.42 -13.55 -17.70
N LEU A 112 -0.80 -12.29 -17.50
CA LEU A 112 -2.07 -11.75 -17.96
C LEU A 112 -1.87 -11.04 -19.29
N ASP A 113 -2.50 -11.55 -20.38
CA ASP A 113 -2.44 -10.91 -21.68
C ASP A 113 -3.54 -9.85 -21.83
N PRO A 114 -3.19 -8.54 -21.80
CA PRO A 114 -4.20 -7.50 -21.92
C PRO A 114 -4.98 -7.49 -23.24
N ASP A 115 -4.44 -8.12 -24.29
CA ASP A 115 -5.11 -8.18 -25.59
C ASP A 115 -6.19 -9.26 -25.62
N ALA A 116 -6.17 -10.19 -24.67
CA ALA A 116 -7.17 -11.25 -24.52
C ALA A 116 -8.32 -10.88 -23.58
N HIS A 117 -8.26 -9.73 -22.89
CA HIS A 117 -9.18 -9.31 -21.85
C HIS A 117 -9.75 -7.92 -22.09
N ASP A 118 -10.94 -7.63 -21.51
CA ASP A 118 -11.54 -6.29 -21.52
C ASP A 118 -10.87 -5.43 -20.43
N ILE A 119 -9.79 -4.75 -20.78
CA ILE A 119 -9.10 -3.82 -19.88
C ILE A 119 -9.67 -2.41 -20.05
N ARG A 120 -10.20 -1.85 -18.96
CA ARG A 120 -10.76 -0.49 -18.93
C ARG A 120 -10.04 0.37 -17.92
N PHE A 121 -9.70 1.58 -18.33
CA PHE A 121 -9.24 2.66 -17.45
C PHE A 121 -10.44 3.56 -17.17
N VAL A 122 -10.97 3.48 -15.97
CA VAL A 122 -12.13 4.23 -15.51
C VAL A 122 -11.66 5.38 -14.65
N GLU A 123 -12.05 6.61 -15.01
CA GLU A 123 -11.67 7.81 -14.25
C GLU A 123 -12.10 7.69 -12.79
N ASP A 124 -11.16 7.86 -11.88
CA ASP A 124 -11.37 7.84 -10.44
C ASP A 124 -10.34 8.74 -9.74
N ASP A 125 -10.85 9.70 -8.96
CA ASP A 125 -10.04 10.60 -8.16
C ASP A 125 -9.80 9.98 -6.78
N TRP A 126 -8.56 9.57 -6.55
CA TRP A 126 -8.17 8.95 -5.29
C TRP A 126 -7.90 10.00 -4.21
N GLU A 127 -8.35 9.71 -2.98
CA GLU A 127 -8.03 10.54 -1.81
C GLU A 127 -7.76 9.70 -0.55
N SER A 128 -6.90 10.24 0.31
CA SER A 128 -6.68 9.77 1.67
C SER A 128 -6.86 10.92 2.66
N PRO A 129 -8.02 11.00 3.33
CA PRO A 129 -8.29 12.06 4.28
C PRO A 129 -7.30 12.15 5.45
N THR A 130 -6.77 11.02 5.93
CA THR A 130 -5.80 10.97 7.03
C THR A 130 -4.40 11.42 6.61
N LEU A 131 -4.00 11.19 5.36
CA LEU A 131 -2.74 11.71 4.82
C LEU A 131 -2.85 13.16 4.34
N GLY A 132 -4.07 13.68 4.13
CA GLY A 132 -4.24 14.93 3.39
C GLY A 132 -3.68 14.83 1.97
N ALA A 133 -3.84 13.66 1.35
CA ALA A 133 -3.36 13.35 0.02
C ALA A 133 -4.52 13.12 -0.95
N TRP A 134 -4.33 13.57 -2.19
CA TRP A 134 -5.26 13.29 -3.27
C TRP A 134 -4.56 13.33 -4.63
N GLY A 135 -5.14 12.67 -5.60
CA GLY A 135 -4.63 12.66 -6.97
C GLY A 135 -5.70 12.28 -7.98
N LEU A 136 -5.47 12.71 -9.21
CA LEU A 136 -6.27 12.31 -10.37
C LEU A 136 -5.84 10.91 -10.80
N GLY A 137 -6.74 10.13 -11.39
CA GLY A 137 -6.31 8.82 -11.85
C GLY A 137 -7.38 7.96 -12.49
N TRP A 138 -7.12 6.67 -12.44
CA TRP A 138 -8.00 5.64 -12.98
C TRP A 138 -8.00 4.41 -12.10
N GLU A 139 -9.17 3.82 -11.91
CA GLU A 139 -9.27 2.40 -11.62
C GLU A 139 -9.03 1.61 -12.91
N VAL A 140 -8.26 0.53 -12.83
CA VAL A 140 -8.10 -0.41 -13.93
C VAL A 140 -8.96 -1.64 -13.67
N TRP A 141 -9.89 -1.87 -14.58
CA TRP A 141 -10.81 -2.98 -14.56
C TRP A 141 -10.39 -4.03 -15.59
N CYS A 142 -10.38 -5.29 -15.20
CA CYS A 142 -10.16 -6.45 -16.06
C CYS A 142 -11.38 -7.34 -16.04
N ASP A 143 -12.07 -7.51 -17.18
CA ASP A 143 -13.30 -8.30 -17.32
C ASP A 143 -14.36 -8.00 -16.24
N GLY A 144 -14.47 -6.75 -15.82
CA GLY A 144 -15.45 -6.29 -14.84
C GLY A 144 -15.00 -6.37 -13.38
N MET A 145 -13.74 -6.72 -13.09
CA MET A 145 -13.12 -6.67 -11.76
C MET A 145 -12.06 -5.57 -11.73
N GLU A 146 -12.12 -4.69 -10.73
CA GLU A 146 -11.05 -3.74 -10.44
C GLU A 146 -9.81 -4.48 -9.93
N VAL A 147 -8.68 -4.33 -10.63
CA VAL A 147 -7.42 -5.03 -10.32
C VAL A 147 -6.29 -4.11 -9.91
N SER A 148 -6.35 -2.83 -10.29
CA SER A 148 -5.30 -1.86 -9.98
C SER A 148 -5.84 -0.44 -9.98
N GLN A 149 -5.06 0.47 -9.38
CA GLN A 149 -5.33 1.90 -9.39
C GLN A 149 -4.11 2.69 -9.82
N PHE A 150 -4.31 3.73 -10.63
CA PHE A 150 -3.36 4.78 -10.93
C PHE A 150 -3.68 6.02 -10.11
N THR A 151 -2.66 6.65 -9.55
CA THR A 151 -2.83 7.92 -8.84
C THR A 151 -1.72 8.89 -9.22
N TYR A 152 -2.07 9.98 -9.90
CA TYR A 152 -1.19 11.11 -10.15
C TYR A 152 -1.33 12.08 -8.99
N PHE A 153 -0.48 11.99 -7.98
CA PHE A 153 -0.57 12.81 -6.78
C PHE A 153 -0.46 14.29 -7.10
N GLN A 154 -1.50 15.03 -6.73
CA GLN A 154 -1.52 16.48 -6.77
C GLN A 154 -1.02 17.05 -5.43
N GLN A 155 -1.40 16.42 -4.32
CA GLN A 155 -1.01 16.82 -2.98
C GLN A 155 -0.73 15.60 -2.09
N VAL A 156 0.20 15.79 -1.15
CA VAL A 156 0.45 14.87 -0.03
C VAL A 156 0.73 15.72 1.21
N GLY A 157 0.08 15.41 2.34
CA GLY A 157 0.16 16.24 3.55
C GLY A 157 -0.37 17.66 3.36
N GLY A 158 -1.24 17.90 2.37
CA GLY A 158 -1.72 19.22 1.98
C GLY A 158 -0.68 20.06 1.22
N ILE A 159 0.44 19.47 0.80
CA ILE A 159 1.55 20.12 0.07
C ILE A 159 1.52 19.65 -1.38
N GLU A 160 1.63 20.58 -2.32
CA GLU A 160 1.64 20.27 -3.75
C GLU A 160 2.85 19.43 -4.17
N CYS A 161 2.62 18.43 -5.02
CA CYS A 161 3.65 17.58 -5.59
C CYS A 161 4.21 18.21 -6.88
N ASN A 162 5.51 18.50 -6.91
CA ASN A 162 6.16 19.04 -8.10
C ASN A 162 7.59 18.47 -8.26
N PRO A 163 7.86 17.70 -9.34
CA PRO A 163 6.92 17.26 -10.38
C PRO A 163 5.88 16.28 -9.85
N VAL A 164 4.74 16.17 -10.55
CA VAL A 164 3.67 15.22 -10.22
C VAL A 164 4.17 13.79 -10.35
N PRO A 165 4.12 12.98 -9.28
CA PRO A 165 4.44 11.56 -9.35
C PRO A 165 3.23 10.73 -9.75
N LEU A 166 3.50 9.53 -10.29
CA LEU A 166 2.51 8.48 -10.52
C LEU A 166 2.73 7.34 -9.53
N GLU A 167 1.67 6.95 -8.83
CA GLU A 167 1.59 5.69 -8.10
C GLU A 167 0.76 4.68 -8.89
N LEU A 168 1.23 3.45 -8.94
CA LEU A 168 0.49 2.28 -9.41
C LEU A 168 0.29 1.34 -8.24
N THR A 169 -0.97 1.04 -7.91
CA THR A 169 -1.35 0.12 -6.85
C THR A 169 -2.02 -1.12 -7.43
N TYR A 170 -1.43 -2.28 -7.23
CA TYR A 170 -1.98 -3.56 -7.65
C TYR A 170 -2.58 -4.28 -6.44
N GLY A 171 -3.82 -4.72 -6.53
CA GLY A 171 -4.42 -5.66 -5.58
C GLY A 171 -3.97 -7.07 -5.89
N LEU A 172 -2.96 -7.57 -5.16
CA LEU A 172 -2.29 -8.83 -5.53
C LEU A 172 -3.23 -10.03 -5.47
N GLU A 173 -4.09 -10.11 -4.45
CA GLU A 173 -5.06 -11.21 -4.32
C GLU A 173 -6.06 -11.21 -5.48
N ARG A 174 -6.60 -10.05 -5.86
CA ARG A 174 -7.54 -9.94 -6.98
C ARG A 174 -6.89 -10.33 -8.30
N LEU A 175 -5.66 -9.87 -8.56
CA LEU A 175 -4.90 -10.25 -9.74
C LEU A 175 -4.62 -11.75 -9.77
N ALA A 176 -4.17 -12.33 -8.65
CA ALA A 176 -3.89 -13.75 -8.54
C ALA A 176 -5.15 -14.60 -8.75
N MET A 177 -6.29 -14.23 -8.13
CA MET A 177 -7.58 -14.90 -8.33
C MET A 177 -7.97 -14.87 -9.81
N PHE A 178 -7.80 -13.73 -10.47
CA PHE A 178 -8.10 -13.59 -11.89
C PHE A 178 -7.19 -14.48 -12.75
N ILE A 179 -5.87 -14.43 -12.53
CA ILE A 179 -4.89 -15.20 -13.30
C ILE A 179 -5.05 -16.71 -13.09
N GLN A 180 -5.35 -17.14 -11.85
CA GLN A 180 -5.52 -18.55 -11.52
C GLN A 180 -6.95 -19.06 -11.81
N GLY A 181 -7.91 -18.18 -12.14
CA GLY A 181 -9.32 -18.55 -12.38
C GLY A 181 -10.01 -19.08 -11.12
N ILE A 182 -9.76 -18.46 -9.97
CA ILE A 182 -10.24 -18.88 -8.65
C ILE A 182 -11.18 -17.82 -8.07
N ASP A 183 -12.31 -18.27 -7.50
CA ASP A 183 -13.34 -17.41 -6.93
C ASP A 183 -13.20 -17.18 -5.42
N ASN A 184 -12.31 -17.91 -4.75
CA ASN A 184 -12.08 -17.81 -3.33
C ASN A 184 -10.58 -17.59 -3.04
N VAL A 185 -10.24 -16.47 -2.42
CA VAL A 185 -8.86 -16.08 -2.10
C VAL A 185 -8.09 -17.15 -1.32
N TYR A 186 -8.77 -17.92 -0.47
CA TYR A 186 -8.12 -18.94 0.34
C TYR A 186 -7.65 -20.15 -0.47
N ASP A 187 -8.16 -20.35 -1.68
CA ASP A 187 -7.80 -21.45 -2.58
C ASP A 187 -6.66 -21.07 -3.55
N LEU A 188 -6.17 -19.81 -3.49
CA LEU A 188 -5.03 -19.37 -4.29
C LEU A 188 -3.81 -20.25 -4.07
N ASP A 189 -3.23 -20.75 -5.15
CA ASP A 189 -1.92 -21.39 -5.13
C ASP A 189 -0.85 -20.36 -4.73
N TRP A 190 -0.12 -20.67 -3.66
CA TRP A 190 0.89 -19.77 -3.12
C TRP A 190 2.27 -19.97 -3.76
N ASP A 191 2.71 -21.21 -3.93
CA ASP A 191 4.10 -21.57 -4.22
C ASP A 191 4.32 -22.36 -5.52
N GLY A 192 3.25 -22.71 -6.23
CA GLY A 192 3.32 -23.48 -7.48
C GLY A 192 3.69 -24.96 -7.27
N VAL A 193 3.62 -25.45 -6.04
CA VAL A 193 3.90 -26.83 -5.69
C VAL A 193 2.59 -27.61 -5.57
N ALA A 194 2.55 -28.86 -6.09
CA ALA A 194 1.37 -29.69 -5.94
C ALA A 194 1.09 -30.00 -4.47
N ALA A 195 -0.20 -30.06 -4.08
CA ALA A 195 -0.59 -30.30 -2.68
C ALA A 195 -0.04 -31.63 -2.13
N GLU A 196 0.01 -32.67 -2.95
CA GLU A 196 0.60 -33.98 -2.60
C GLU A 196 2.11 -33.92 -2.31
N ASP A 197 2.80 -32.92 -2.85
CA ASP A 197 4.23 -32.65 -2.61
C ASP A 197 4.47 -31.63 -1.48
N GLY A 198 3.41 -31.22 -0.79
CA GLY A 198 3.46 -30.29 0.34
C GLY A 198 3.26 -28.82 -0.01
N GLY A 199 2.79 -28.53 -1.22
CA GLY A 199 2.41 -27.19 -1.69
C GLY A 199 1.41 -26.50 -0.76
N LYS A 200 1.42 -25.17 -0.79
CA LYS A 200 0.64 -24.30 0.09
C LYS A 200 -0.35 -23.46 -0.71
N CYS A 201 -1.56 -23.34 -0.18
CA CYS A 201 -2.50 -22.32 -0.63
C CYS A 201 -2.50 -21.11 0.31
N TYR A 202 -3.10 -20.01 -0.13
CA TYR A 202 -3.24 -18.79 0.66
C TYR A 202 -3.95 -19.05 1.99
N GLY A 203 -4.95 -19.93 1.99
CA GLY A 203 -5.70 -20.33 3.18
C GLY A 203 -4.85 -21.03 4.22
N ASP A 204 -3.93 -21.91 3.82
CA ASP A 204 -3.01 -22.59 4.73
C ASP A 204 -2.17 -21.62 5.53
N ILE A 205 -1.87 -20.44 4.95
CA ILE A 205 -0.97 -19.45 5.54
C ILE A 205 -1.76 -18.41 6.35
N PHE A 206 -2.89 -17.91 5.81
CA PHE A 206 -3.54 -16.71 6.34
C PHE A 206 -4.94 -16.89 6.89
N HIS A 207 -5.67 -17.98 6.60
CA HIS A 207 -7.06 -18.12 7.02
C HIS A 207 -7.22 -18.01 8.55
N ARG A 208 -6.37 -18.69 9.33
CA ARG A 208 -6.40 -18.61 10.78
C ARG A 208 -6.15 -17.18 11.28
N ALA A 209 -5.21 -16.45 10.65
CA ALA A 209 -4.94 -15.06 11.01
C ALA A 209 -6.17 -14.17 10.74
N GLU A 210 -6.88 -14.37 9.61
CA GLU A 210 -8.12 -13.63 9.33
C GLU A 210 -9.19 -13.86 10.40
N VAL A 211 -9.38 -15.11 10.86
CA VAL A 211 -10.33 -15.42 11.93
C VAL A 211 -9.94 -14.73 13.25
N GLU A 212 -8.69 -14.91 13.69
CA GLU A 212 -8.23 -14.39 14.97
C GLU A 212 -8.17 -12.85 14.98
N PHE A 213 -7.67 -12.22 13.92
CA PHE A 213 -7.63 -10.76 13.81
C PHE A 213 -9.02 -10.13 13.65
N SER A 214 -9.98 -10.79 12.98
CA SER A 214 -11.37 -10.33 12.95
C SER A 214 -11.96 -10.31 14.35
N GLY A 215 -11.80 -11.39 15.12
CA GLY A 215 -12.24 -11.46 16.51
C GLY A 215 -11.58 -10.38 17.38
N TRP A 216 -10.28 -10.17 17.20
CA TRP A 216 -9.58 -9.11 17.93
C TRP A 216 -10.06 -7.72 17.53
N ASN A 217 -10.18 -7.43 16.22
CA ASN A 217 -10.59 -6.13 15.70
C ASN A 217 -12.00 -5.73 16.13
N PHE A 218 -12.95 -6.68 16.20
CA PHE A 218 -14.37 -6.37 16.44
C PHE A 218 -14.81 -6.63 17.89
N GLU A 219 -14.17 -7.55 18.60
CA GLU A 219 -14.70 -8.07 19.87
C GLU A 219 -13.73 -7.91 21.06
N HIS A 220 -12.44 -8.22 20.86
CA HIS A 220 -11.56 -8.47 21.99
C HIS A 220 -10.50 -7.40 22.25
N ALA A 221 -10.23 -6.51 21.29
CA ALA A 221 -9.25 -5.44 21.51
C ALA A 221 -9.70 -4.53 22.66
N GLU A 222 -8.82 -4.35 23.64
CA GLU A 222 -9.07 -3.51 24.83
C GLU A 222 -9.08 -2.02 24.46
N THR A 223 -10.26 -1.43 24.42
CA THR A 223 -10.47 -0.08 23.88
C THR A 223 -9.75 1.00 24.67
N ASP A 224 -9.68 0.90 25.99
CA ASP A 224 -8.98 1.87 26.84
C ASP A 224 -7.47 1.86 26.57
N ILE A 225 -6.90 0.67 26.30
CA ILE A 225 -5.49 0.52 25.92
C ILE A 225 -5.26 1.15 24.55
N LEU A 226 -6.13 0.87 23.57
CA LEU A 226 -6.02 1.45 22.23
C LEU A 226 -6.13 2.98 22.26
N LEU A 227 -7.06 3.53 23.05
CA LEU A 227 -7.21 4.97 23.24
C LEU A 227 -5.96 5.61 23.86
N GLN A 228 -5.36 4.94 24.85
CA GLN A 228 -4.11 5.43 25.46
C GLN A 228 -2.95 5.38 24.46
N HIS A 229 -2.78 4.27 23.74
CA HIS A 229 -1.73 4.14 22.72
C HIS A 229 -1.88 5.19 21.62
N PHE A 230 -3.11 5.51 21.21
CA PHE A 230 -3.34 6.60 20.25
C PHE A 230 -2.82 7.94 20.78
N LYS A 231 -3.14 8.28 22.03
CA LYS A 231 -2.67 9.52 22.67
C LYS A 231 -1.15 9.54 22.80
N ASP A 232 -0.54 8.41 23.14
CA ASP A 232 0.91 8.30 23.29
C ASP A 232 1.62 8.49 21.94
N ALA A 233 1.12 7.83 20.88
CA ALA A 233 1.66 7.99 19.53
C ALA A 233 1.50 9.43 19.01
N GLU A 234 0.35 10.06 19.23
CA GLU A 234 0.11 11.46 18.88
C GLU A 234 1.06 12.42 19.63
N ALA A 235 1.22 12.22 20.94
CA ALA A 235 2.10 13.04 21.77
C ALA A 235 3.58 12.90 21.35
N GLU A 236 4.03 11.66 21.12
CA GLU A 236 5.40 11.40 20.68
C GLU A 236 5.67 11.98 19.29
N CYS A 237 4.74 11.82 18.33
CA CYS A 237 4.84 12.45 17.02
C CYS A 237 5.01 13.96 17.15
N GLY A 238 4.16 14.62 17.95
CA GLY A 238 4.24 16.06 18.20
C GLY A 238 5.55 16.48 18.86
N SER A 239 6.07 15.70 19.81
CA SER A 239 7.36 15.92 20.47
C SER A 239 8.53 15.86 19.47
N LEU A 240 8.52 14.86 18.58
CA LEU A 240 9.57 14.70 17.56
C LEU A 240 9.57 15.82 16.52
N LEU A 241 8.38 16.32 16.17
CA LEU A 241 8.21 17.44 15.24
C LEU A 241 8.53 18.81 15.87
N GLY A 242 8.31 18.97 17.20
CA GLY A 242 8.55 20.22 17.94
C GLY A 242 10.00 20.48 18.31
N ARG A 243 10.96 19.65 17.90
CA ARG A 243 12.40 19.83 18.18
C ARG A 243 12.99 20.93 17.30
N ASP A 244 14.10 21.54 17.74
CA ASP A 244 14.87 22.50 16.92
C ASP A 244 15.34 21.88 15.60
N ALA A 245 15.65 20.58 15.63
CA ALA A 245 15.89 19.74 14.44
C ALA A 245 14.81 18.62 14.44
N PRO A 246 13.69 18.78 13.74
CA PRO A 246 12.63 17.81 13.70
C PRO A 246 13.10 16.45 13.18
N LEU A 247 12.53 15.36 13.67
CA LEU A 247 12.86 14.01 13.25
C LEU A 247 11.70 13.44 12.42
N ALA A 248 11.64 13.78 11.13
CA ALA A 248 10.52 13.51 10.24
C ALA A 248 10.17 12.01 10.13
N LEU A 249 11.16 11.11 9.95
CA LEU A 249 10.92 9.68 9.79
C LEU A 249 10.40 9.02 11.08
N PRO A 250 11.05 9.17 12.26
CA PRO A 250 10.47 8.65 13.51
C PRO A 250 9.11 9.25 13.84
N ALA A 251 8.87 10.53 13.53
CA ALA A 251 7.57 11.16 13.71
C ALA A 251 6.51 10.53 12.79
N TYR A 252 6.90 10.22 11.55
CA TYR A 252 6.01 9.54 10.61
C TYR A 252 5.62 8.14 11.08
N ASP A 253 6.54 7.37 11.67
CA ASP A 253 6.23 6.08 12.29
C ASP A 253 5.15 6.23 13.39
N GLN A 254 5.26 7.26 14.25
CA GLN A 254 4.24 7.51 15.27
C GLN A 254 2.90 7.96 14.66
N CYS A 255 2.93 8.75 13.58
CA CYS A 255 1.73 9.10 12.82
C CYS A 255 1.04 7.85 12.25
N MET A 256 1.79 6.89 11.70
CA MET A 256 1.24 5.62 11.19
C MET A 256 0.65 4.76 12.30
N LYS A 257 1.31 4.68 13.48
CA LYS A 257 0.73 4.03 14.66
C LYS A 257 -0.60 4.66 15.05
N ALA A 258 -0.67 6.00 15.15
CA ALA A 258 -1.91 6.70 15.46
C ALA A 258 -3.01 6.39 14.40
N SER A 259 -2.66 6.37 13.12
CA SER A 259 -3.59 6.03 12.03
C SER A 259 -4.14 4.61 12.17
N HIS A 260 -3.28 3.62 12.45
CA HIS A 260 -3.73 2.23 12.64
C HIS A 260 -4.60 2.06 13.88
N LEU A 261 -4.21 2.70 14.99
CA LEU A 261 -4.99 2.68 16.24
C LEU A 261 -6.38 3.31 16.06
N PHE A 262 -6.47 4.39 15.29
CA PHE A 262 -7.77 4.96 14.90
C PHE A 262 -8.62 3.94 14.12
N ASN A 263 -8.04 3.22 13.14
CA ASN A 263 -8.75 2.20 12.38
C ASN A 263 -9.24 1.03 13.28
N LEU A 264 -8.47 0.64 14.29
CA LEU A 264 -8.87 -0.36 15.27
C LEU A 264 -10.03 0.14 16.15
N LEU A 265 -9.96 1.36 16.65
CA LEU A 265 -11.02 1.99 17.43
C LEU A 265 -12.32 2.14 16.63
N ASP A 266 -12.21 2.49 15.34
CA ASP A 266 -13.34 2.56 14.41
C ASP A 266 -13.96 1.16 14.21
N ALA A 267 -13.15 0.13 14.00
CA ALA A 267 -13.61 -1.26 13.89
C ALA A 267 -14.29 -1.76 15.18
N ARG A 268 -13.76 -1.37 16.37
CA ARG A 268 -14.37 -1.68 17.66
C ARG A 268 -15.70 -0.94 17.89
N GLY A 269 -16.08 0.01 17.01
CA GLY A 269 -17.32 0.76 17.09
C GLY A 269 -17.37 1.72 18.29
N VAL A 270 -16.23 2.09 18.89
CA VAL A 270 -16.17 2.99 20.05
C VAL A 270 -15.99 4.46 19.68
N ILE A 271 -15.86 4.75 18.39
CA ILE A 271 -15.78 6.09 17.83
C ILE A 271 -17.11 6.42 17.16
N SER A 272 -17.78 7.47 17.63
CA SER A 272 -18.99 7.98 16.99
C SER A 272 -18.68 8.63 15.64
N VAL A 273 -19.71 8.77 14.78
CA VAL A 273 -19.57 9.43 13.47
C VAL A 273 -18.98 10.84 13.60
N THR A 274 -19.37 11.59 14.63
CA THR A 274 -18.85 12.94 14.90
C THR A 274 -17.38 12.91 15.33
N GLU A 275 -17.01 11.99 16.20
CA GLU A 275 -15.64 11.82 16.67
C GLU A 275 -14.71 11.34 15.54
N ARG A 276 -15.22 10.52 14.62
CA ARG A 276 -14.45 10.04 13.47
C ARG A 276 -13.81 11.16 12.67
N ALA A 277 -14.57 12.23 12.38
CA ALA A 277 -14.05 13.42 11.71
C ALA A 277 -12.92 14.10 12.49
N SER A 278 -13.03 14.14 13.84
CA SER A 278 -11.99 14.66 14.74
C SER A 278 -10.72 13.83 14.69
N TYR A 279 -10.82 12.48 14.77
CA TYR A 279 -9.66 11.59 14.68
C TYR A 279 -8.95 11.69 13.32
N ILE A 280 -9.70 11.73 12.22
CA ILE A 280 -9.16 11.96 10.87
C ILE A 280 -8.39 13.29 10.83
N GLY A 281 -8.95 14.35 11.39
CA GLY A 281 -8.30 15.67 11.46
C GLY A 281 -7.00 15.65 12.27
N ARG A 282 -6.97 14.92 13.40
CA ARG A 282 -5.78 14.75 14.26
C ARG A 282 -4.67 14.04 13.49
N VAL A 283 -4.95 12.86 12.90
CA VAL A 283 -3.97 12.11 12.10
C VAL A 283 -3.48 12.93 10.91
N ARG A 284 -4.38 13.64 10.21
CA ARG A 284 -4.02 14.54 9.10
C ARG A 284 -3.05 15.64 9.54
N THR A 285 -3.25 16.21 10.73
CA THR A 285 -2.35 17.24 11.29
C THR A 285 -0.96 16.67 11.55
N LEU A 286 -0.86 15.46 12.08
CA LEU A 286 0.42 14.77 12.27
C LEU A 286 1.10 14.49 10.93
N ALA A 287 0.37 13.93 9.96
CA ALA A 287 0.90 13.63 8.63
C ALA A 287 1.43 14.89 7.93
N LYS A 288 0.68 16.00 8.00
CA LYS A 288 1.11 17.31 7.49
C LYS A 288 2.41 17.76 8.14
N GLY A 289 2.50 17.72 9.47
CA GLY A 289 3.73 18.09 10.19
C GLY A 289 4.94 17.23 9.80
N CYS A 290 4.74 15.92 9.62
CA CYS A 290 5.79 15.03 9.12
C CYS A 290 6.25 15.40 7.71
N CYS A 291 5.32 15.71 6.80
CA CYS A 291 5.63 16.15 5.44
C CYS A 291 6.39 17.50 5.42
N GLU A 292 5.96 18.46 6.23
CA GLU A 292 6.63 19.76 6.36
C GLU A 292 8.05 19.60 6.91
N ALA A 293 8.24 18.78 7.95
CA ALA A 293 9.56 18.50 8.52
C ALA A 293 10.46 17.77 7.51
N TRP A 294 9.92 16.84 6.72
CA TRP A 294 10.65 16.13 5.68
C TRP A 294 11.20 17.08 4.61
N ILE A 295 10.38 18.00 4.12
CA ILE A 295 10.80 18.99 3.10
C ILE A 295 11.77 20.01 3.69
N GLY A 296 11.52 20.48 4.92
CA GLY A 296 12.39 21.44 5.60
C GLY A 296 13.82 20.94 5.74
N GLN A 297 14.01 19.70 6.17
CA GLN A 297 15.32 19.05 6.27
C GLN A 297 16.03 18.92 4.92
N ALA A 298 15.27 18.70 3.85
CA ALA A 298 15.82 18.59 2.51
C ALA A 298 16.36 19.92 1.99
N ALA A 299 15.79 21.04 2.42
CA ALA A 299 16.26 22.38 2.05
C ALA A 299 17.58 22.74 2.76
N ASP A 300 17.82 22.21 3.96
CA ASP A 300 18.99 22.49 4.79
C ASP A 300 20.18 21.53 4.52
N SER A 301 19.95 20.45 3.78
CA SER A 301 21.02 19.51 3.44
C SER A 301 21.97 20.14 2.40
N PRO A 302 23.29 20.16 2.64
CA PRO A 302 24.23 20.66 1.65
C PRO A 302 24.09 19.83 0.37
N LYS A 303 23.91 20.50 -0.76
CA LYS A 303 23.92 19.85 -2.07
C LYS A 303 25.20 19.01 -2.15
N GLN A 304 25.07 17.69 -2.21
CA GLN A 304 26.18 16.86 -2.65
C GLN A 304 26.44 17.26 -4.10
N GLU A 305 27.46 18.06 -4.30
CA GLU A 305 28.02 18.33 -5.62
C GLU A 305 28.55 16.99 -6.16
N ALA A 306 27.94 16.54 -7.26
CA ALA A 306 28.35 15.35 -7.99
C ALA A 306 29.48 15.69 -8.96
#